data_44f405a1ef084268907449fca5cd046e
#
_entry.id   44f405a1ef084268907449fca5cd046e
#
_cell.length_a   1.000
_cell.length_b   1.000
_cell.length_c   1.000
_cell.angle_alpha   90.00
_cell.angle_beta   90.00
_cell.angle_gamma   90.00
#
_symmetry.space_group_name_H-M   'P 1'
#
loop_
_entity.id
_entity.type
_entity.pdbx_description
1 polymer ?
#
loop_
_entity_poly.entity_id
_entity_poly.type
_entity_poly.pdbx_seq_one_letter_code
_entity_poly.pdbx_strand_id
1 'polypeptide(L)'
;LYLFCMVVAPLFCYVFFTTLMDSGLPINLPAGVVDQDMSSTSRQLVRNLDAFEQTAIVAHYPTFNEARTAMQRGEIYGFYYIPEGLSAKAQAQRQPKVSFYTNNTMLIAGSLLFRDMKMMSELASGAAARTALYAKGATEDQAMAFLQPIVIDTHPLNNPWLNYSVYLCNTFAPGVLMLLIFMVTVYSIGVEIKDRTAREWLHMGNNSIWISLAGKLLPHTAIFFLMGILYNVYLYGFLHFPCNNGILPML
;
A
#
# COMPACT_ATOMS: atom_id res chain seq x y z
N LEU A 1 -17.76 16.85 -23.19
CA LEU A 1 -16.69 17.05 -22.22
C LEU A 1 -17.23 17.21 -20.80
N TYR A 2 -18.14 18.16 -20.52
CA TYR A 2 -18.68 18.42 -19.18
C TYR A 2 -19.29 17.19 -18.51
N LEU A 3 -20.22 16.50 -19.17
CA LEU A 3 -20.83 15.28 -18.63
C LEU A 3 -19.77 14.23 -18.26
N PHE A 4 -18.78 14.05 -19.13
CA PHE A 4 -17.69 13.10 -18.89
C PHE A 4 -16.86 13.48 -17.66
N CYS A 5 -16.37 14.73 -17.59
CA CYS A 5 -15.47 15.16 -16.51
C CYS A 5 -16.18 15.37 -15.17
N MET A 6 -17.49 15.70 -15.18
CA MET A 6 -18.23 16.00 -13.94
C MET A 6 -18.93 14.78 -13.34
N VAL A 7 -19.28 13.79 -14.16
CA VAL A 7 -20.06 12.62 -13.72
C VAL A 7 -19.33 11.32 -14.00
N VAL A 8 -18.99 11.04 -15.26
CA VAL A 8 -18.44 9.73 -15.65
C VAL A 8 -17.06 9.50 -15.06
N ALA A 9 -16.16 10.47 -15.15
CA ALA A 9 -14.81 10.35 -14.65
C ALA A 9 -14.73 10.20 -13.11
N PRO A 10 -15.44 11.00 -12.29
CA PRO A 10 -15.51 10.78 -10.86
C PRO A 10 -16.06 9.41 -10.48
N LEU A 11 -17.17 8.98 -11.07
CA LEU A 11 -17.76 7.66 -10.80
C LEU A 11 -16.80 6.52 -11.15
N PHE A 12 -16.16 6.62 -12.31
CA PHE A 12 -15.13 5.66 -12.69
C PHE A 12 -13.99 5.62 -11.67
N CYS A 13 -13.48 6.78 -11.23
CA CYS A 13 -12.42 6.85 -10.24
C CYS A 13 -12.84 6.24 -8.90
N TYR A 14 -14.08 6.46 -8.45
CA TYR A 14 -14.58 5.91 -7.20
C TYR A 14 -14.58 4.37 -7.23
N VAL A 15 -15.13 3.79 -8.29
CA VAL A 15 -15.15 2.33 -8.46
C VAL A 15 -13.74 1.79 -8.67
N PHE A 16 -12.94 2.44 -9.50
CA PHE A 16 -11.58 2.01 -9.82
C PHE A 16 -10.67 1.94 -8.58
N PHE A 17 -10.62 3.01 -7.79
CA PHE A 17 -9.75 3.02 -6.61
C PHE A 17 -10.22 2.08 -5.50
N THR A 18 -11.52 1.89 -5.34
CA THR A 18 -12.05 0.96 -4.33
C THR A 18 -11.84 -0.50 -4.72
N THR A 19 -11.91 -0.84 -6.01
CA THR A 19 -11.69 -2.22 -6.49
C THR A 19 -10.22 -2.55 -6.69
N LEU A 20 -9.38 -1.56 -7.03
CA LEU A 20 -7.95 -1.78 -7.27
C LEU A 20 -7.21 -2.36 -6.06
N MET A 21 -7.61 -1.99 -4.86
CA MET A 21 -6.97 -2.38 -3.60
C MET A 21 -7.93 -3.11 -2.67
N ASP A 22 -8.91 -3.82 -3.21
CA ASP A 22 -9.93 -4.53 -2.43
C ASP A 22 -9.31 -5.57 -1.49
N SER A 23 -8.26 -6.27 -1.92
CA SER A 23 -7.48 -7.19 -1.09
C SER A 23 -6.59 -6.51 -0.03
N GLY A 24 -6.57 -5.19 0.05
CA GLY A 24 -5.75 -4.43 1.01
C GLY A 24 -4.30 -4.25 0.56
N LEU A 25 -3.38 -4.99 1.14
CA LEU A 25 -1.97 -5.00 0.72
C LEU A 25 -1.75 -5.99 -0.44
N PRO A 26 -0.78 -5.72 -1.34
CA PRO A 26 -0.35 -6.72 -2.32
C PRO A 26 0.11 -7.99 -1.63
N ILE A 27 -0.38 -9.12 -2.10
CA ILE A 27 -0.05 -10.46 -1.63
C ILE A 27 0.73 -11.23 -2.71
N ASN A 28 1.42 -12.31 -2.31
CA ASN A 28 2.14 -13.19 -3.24
C ASN A 28 3.13 -12.44 -4.15
N LEU A 29 3.89 -11.50 -3.58
CA LEU A 29 4.90 -10.76 -4.32
C LEU A 29 6.03 -11.70 -4.75
N PRO A 30 6.38 -11.77 -6.05
CA PRO A 30 7.39 -12.68 -6.54
C PRO A 30 8.78 -12.33 -5.99
N ALA A 31 9.35 -13.30 -5.27
CA ALA A 31 10.70 -13.24 -4.73
C ALA A 31 11.51 -14.46 -5.19
N GLY A 32 12.82 -14.29 -5.26
CA GLY A 32 13.74 -15.36 -5.57
C GLY A 32 14.55 -15.82 -4.35
N VAL A 33 15.17 -16.99 -4.47
CA VAL A 33 16.12 -17.50 -3.47
C VAL A 33 17.39 -17.98 -4.16
N VAL A 34 18.53 -17.62 -3.59
CA VAL A 34 19.84 -18.19 -3.90
C VAL A 34 20.29 -18.96 -2.66
N ASP A 35 20.14 -20.28 -2.66
CA ASP A 35 20.53 -21.13 -1.53
C ASP A 35 21.87 -21.83 -1.84
N GLN A 36 22.94 -21.37 -1.19
CA GLN A 36 24.28 -21.97 -1.30
C GLN A 36 24.54 -23.01 -0.20
N ASP A 37 23.69 -23.04 0.84
CA ASP A 37 23.86 -23.98 1.97
C ASP A 37 23.23 -25.35 1.67
N MET A 38 22.14 -25.37 0.88
CA MET A 38 21.39 -26.58 0.45
C MET A 38 21.07 -27.56 1.59
N SER A 39 21.01 -27.08 2.83
CA SER A 39 20.76 -27.91 4.01
C SER A 39 19.26 -28.09 4.31
N SER A 40 18.95 -28.93 5.31
CA SER A 40 17.59 -29.02 5.83
C SER A 40 17.13 -27.72 6.47
N THR A 41 18.05 -27.00 7.10
CA THR A 41 17.80 -25.71 7.76
C THR A 41 17.48 -24.61 6.73
N SER A 42 18.29 -24.53 5.65
CA SER A 42 18.02 -23.55 4.59
C SER A 42 16.68 -23.80 3.88
N ARG A 43 16.36 -25.07 3.59
CA ARG A 43 15.05 -25.44 3.02
C ARG A 43 13.88 -25.12 3.92
N GLN A 44 14.04 -25.28 5.24
CA GLN A 44 13.00 -24.91 6.20
C GLN A 44 12.80 -23.38 6.23
N LEU A 45 13.89 -22.63 6.20
CA LEU A 45 13.88 -21.17 6.16
C LEU A 45 13.14 -20.67 4.91
N VAL A 46 13.43 -21.25 3.75
CA VAL A 46 12.75 -20.91 2.49
C VAL A 46 11.24 -21.22 2.57
N ARG A 47 10.87 -22.39 3.08
CA ARG A 47 9.43 -22.73 3.27
C ARG A 47 8.74 -21.78 4.24
N ASN A 48 9.40 -21.37 5.30
CA ASN A 48 8.84 -20.40 6.24
C ASN A 48 8.67 -19.03 5.62
N LEU A 49 9.59 -18.59 4.74
CA LEU A 49 9.46 -17.35 3.99
C LEU A 49 8.30 -17.41 2.99
N ASP A 50 8.16 -18.53 2.29
CA ASP A 50 7.07 -18.75 1.33
C ASP A 50 5.68 -18.86 1.99
N ALA A 51 5.64 -19.10 3.29
CA ALA A 51 4.40 -19.14 4.06
C ALA A 51 3.87 -17.76 4.49
N PHE A 52 4.64 -16.70 4.27
CA PHE A 52 4.15 -15.34 4.54
C PHE A 52 3.24 -14.85 3.42
N GLU A 53 2.21 -14.12 3.79
CA GLU A 53 1.14 -13.68 2.88
C GLU A 53 1.65 -12.79 1.73
N GLN A 54 2.64 -11.95 2.01
CA GLN A 54 3.17 -11.02 1.01
C GLN A 54 4.28 -11.62 0.15
N THR A 55 4.92 -12.71 0.57
CA THR A 55 6.08 -13.32 -0.10
C THR A 55 5.64 -14.58 -0.86
N ALA A 56 5.99 -14.67 -2.14
CA ALA A 56 5.90 -15.90 -2.92
C ALA A 56 7.27 -16.24 -3.51
N ILE A 57 7.85 -17.36 -3.12
CA ILE A 57 9.12 -17.83 -3.69
C ILE A 57 8.86 -18.49 -5.02
N VAL A 58 8.99 -17.72 -6.11
CA VAL A 58 8.68 -18.19 -7.48
C VAL A 58 9.84 -18.87 -8.17
N ALA A 59 11.09 -18.62 -7.74
CA ALA A 59 12.26 -19.18 -8.39
C ALA A 59 13.44 -19.40 -7.43
N HIS A 60 14.19 -20.48 -7.69
CA HIS A 60 15.48 -20.77 -7.10
C HIS A 60 16.57 -20.51 -8.12
N TYR A 61 17.51 -19.64 -7.79
CA TYR A 61 18.62 -19.29 -8.66
C TYR A 61 19.92 -19.94 -8.17
N PRO A 62 20.70 -20.57 -9.06
CA PRO A 62 21.98 -21.18 -8.67
C PRO A 62 23.04 -20.15 -8.29
N THR A 63 22.97 -18.94 -8.86
CA THR A 63 23.95 -17.89 -8.63
C THR A 63 23.33 -16.55 -8.27
N PHE A 64 24.09 -15.75 -7.54
CA PHE A 64 23.73 -14.37 -7.22
C PHE A 64 23.45 -13.52 -8.48
N ASN A 65 24.29 -13.70 -9.53
CA ASN A 65 24.17 -12.89 -10.75
C ASN A 65 22.87 -13.18 -11.52
N GLU A 66 22.43 -14.43 -11.54
CA GLU A 66 21.16 -14.80 -12.18
C GLU A 66 19.98 -14.18 -11.44
N ALA A 67 19.93 -14.28 -10.12
CA ALA A 67 18.88 -13.65 -9.33
C ALA A 67 18.87 -12.13 -9.50
N ARG A 68 20.05 -11.49 -9.50
CA ARG A 68 20.19 -10.06 -9.77
C ARG A 68 19.66 -9.69 -11.17
N THR A 69 19.96 -10.48 -12.18
CA THR A 69 19.50 -10.24 -13.55
C THR A 69 17.98 -10.38 -13.64
N ALA A 70 17.40 -11.39 -13.02
CA ALA A 70 15.94 -11.57 -12.93
C ALA A 70 15.27 -10.38 -12.24
N MET A 71 15.86 -9.89 -11.15
CA MET A 71 15.36 -8.69 -10.46
C MET A 71 15.47 -7.43 -11.35
N GLN A 72 16.53 -7.27 -12.11
CA GLN A 72 16.70 -6.15 -13.06
C GLN A 72 15.69 -6.20 -14.22
N ARG A 73 15.29 -7.41 -14.63
CA ARG A 73 14.24 -7.61 -15.64
C ARG A 73 12.81 -7.43 -15.10
N GLY A 74 12.66 -7.27 -13.77
CA GLY A 74 11.36 -7.14 -13.13
C GLY A 74 10.60 -8.47 -12.98
N GLU A 75 11.26 -9.61 -13.15
CA GLU A 75 10.67 -10.94 -12.97
C GLU A 75 10.41 -11.22 -11.47
N ILE A 76 11.27 -10.67 -10.59
CA ILE A 76 11.16 -10.72 -9.14
C ILE A 76 11.40 -9.34 -8.54
N TYR A 77 10.78 -9.03 -7.40
CA TYR A 77 10.97 -7.76 -6.70
C TYR A 77 12.15 -7.75 -5.73
N GLY A 78 12.59 -8.94 -5.31
CA GLY A 78 13.73 -9.11 -4.46
C GLY A 78 14.16 -10.57 -4.39
N PHE A 79 15.30 -10.84 -3.80
CA PHE A 79 15.74 -12.20 -3.55
C PHE A 79 16.51 -12.35 -2.23
N TYR A 80 16.41 -13.54 -1.66
CA TYR A 80 17.10 -13.93 -0.44
C TYR A 80 18.37 -14.72 -0.80
N TYR A 81 19.48 -14.30 -0.24
CA TYR A 81 20.77 -15.00 -0.40
C TYR A 81 21.15 -15.71 0.89
N ILE A 82 21.20 -17.02 0.83
CA ILE A 82 21.58 -17.92 1.92
C ILE A 82 23.00 -18.39 1.65
N PRO A 83 24.01 -17.92 2.41
CA PRO A 83 25.40 -18.29 2.19
C PRO A 83 25.68 -19.71 2.63
N GLU A 84 26.73 -20.31 2.06
CA GLU A 84 27.27 -21.59 2.48
C GLU A 84 27.65 -21.58 3.96
N GLY A 85 27.43 -22.70 4.64
CA GLY A 85 27.76 -22.89 6.06
C GLY A 85 26.78 -22.21 7.03
N LEU A 86 25.58 -21.82 6.58
CA LEU A 86 24.53 -21.26 7.45
C LEU A 86 24.15 -22.24 8.54
N SER A 87 23.90 -23.49 8.19
CA SER A 87 23.51 -24.56 9.11
C SER A 87 24.63 -24.87 10.13
N ALA A 88 25.88 -24.93 9.68
CA ALA A 88 27.02 -25.17 10.54
C ALA A 88 27.22 -24.04 11.57
N LYS A 89 27.03 -22.77 11.14
CA LYS A 89 27.08 -21.61 12.04
C LYS A 89 25.95 -21.63 13.06
N ALA A 90 24.75 -21.98 12.64
CA ALA A 90 23.58 -22.08 13.52
C ALA A 90 23.80 -23.16 14.60
N GLN A 91 24.32 -24.34 14.21
CA GLN A 91 24.65 -25.43 15.17
C GLN A 91 25.80 -25.05 16.13
N ALA A 92 26.76 -24.29 15.63
CA ALA A 92 27.89 -23.81 16.46
C ALA A 92 27.51 -22.61 17.34
N GLN A 93 26.24 -22.24 17.45
CA GLN A 93 25.73 -21.06 18.18
C GLN A 93 26.40 -19.74 17.74
N ARG A 94 26.86 -19.69 16.49
CA ARG A 94 27.32 -18.47 15.84
C ARG A 94 26.16 -17.87 15.06
N GLN A 95 26.14 -16.55 15.01
CA GLN A 95 25.05 -15.82 14.30
C GLN A 95 25.15 -16.01 12.78
N PRO A 96 24.29 -16.79 12.14
CA PRO A 96 24.26 -16.88 10.69
C PRO A 96 23.71 -15.57 10.09
N LYS A 97 24.15 -15.23 8.89
CA LYS A 97 23.65 -14.05 8.17
C LYS A 97 22.95 -14.49 6.89
N VAL A 98 21.72 -14.08 6.72
CA VAL A 98 20.97 -14.16 5.46
C VAL A 98 20.89 -12.76 4.90
N SER A 99 21.20 -12.57 3.63
CA SER A 99 21.14 -11.27 2.99
C SER A 99 19.87 -11.15 2.13
N PHE A 100 19.24 -10.00 2.18
CA PHE A 100 18.09 -9.68 1.34
C PHE A 100 18.47 -8.56 0.39
N TYR A 101 18.18 -8.78 -0.89
CA TYR A 101 18.39 -7.81 -1.96
C TYR A 101 17.07 -7.43 -2.58
N THR A 102 16.79 -6.14 -2.69
CA THR A 102 15.54 -5.62 -3.25
C THR A 102 15.80 -4.48 -4.20
N ASN A 103 14.91 -4.32 -5.15
CA ASN A 103 14.90 -3.17 -6.04
C ASN A 103 14.02 -2.06 -5.46
N ASN A 104 14.63 -1.02 -4.92
CA ASN A 104 13.93 0.12 -4.31
C ASN A 104 13.15 0.97 -5.32
N THR A 105 13.24 0.72 -6.61
CA THR A 105 12.37 1.33 -7.62
C THR A 105 10.91 0.90 -7.40
N MET A 106 10.70 -0.31 -6.88
CA MET A 106 9.40 -0.86 -6.46
C MET A 106 9.26 -0.78 -4.94
N LEU A 107 9.17 0.44 -4.41
CA LEU A 107 9.23 0.73 -2.97
C LEU A 107 8.24 -0.11 -2.13
N ILE A 108 6.99 -0.23 -2.57
CA ILE A 108 5.95 -0.97 -1.84
C ILE A 108 6.30 -2.46 -1.79
N ALA A 109 6.58 -3.09 -2.92
CA ALA A 109 6.90 -4.51 -2.99
C ALA A 109 8.17 -4.83 -2.17
N GLY A 110 9.24 -4.04 -2.33
CA GLY A 110 10.48 -4.21 -1.59
C GLY A 110 10.31 -4.07 -0.08
N SER A 111 9.52 -3.10 0.38
CA SER A 111 9.27 -2.88 1.80
C SER A 111 8.44 -3.99 2.44
N LEU A 112 7.48 -4.55 1.72
CA LEU A 112 6.66 -5.67 2.19
C LEU A 112 7.49 -6.95 2.32
N LEU A 113 8.28 -7.29 1.30
CA LEU A 113 9.20 -8.43 1.35
C LEU A 113 10.25 -8.28 2.47
N PHE A 114 10.76 -7.06 2.68
CA PHE A 114 11.69 -6.79 3.78
C PHE A 114 11.02 -6.97 5.15
N ARG A 115 9.76 -6.56 5.30
CA ARG A 115 8.99 -6.76 6.53
C ARG A 115 8.85 -8.24 6.86
N ASP A 116 8.49 -9.07 5.88
CA ASP A 116 8.35 -10.51 6.06
C ASP A 116 9.69 -11.15 6.44
N MET A 117 10.77 -10.76 5.77
CA MET A 117 12.13 -11.24 6.13
C MET A 117 12.54 -10.85 7.54
N LYS A 118 12.25 -9.62 7.95
CA LYS A 118 12.53 -9.15 9.31
C LYS A 118 11.73 -9.96 10.34
N MET A 119 10.44 -10.13 10.12
CA MET A 119 9.56 -10.90 11.00
C MET A 119 10.02 -12.36 11.10
N MET A 120 10.35 -12.98 9.97
CA MET A 120 10.89 -14.33 9.95
C MET A 120 12.20 -14.45 10.73
N SER A 121 13.12 -13.49 10.59
CA SER A 121 14.38 -13.44 11.33
C SER A 121 14.16 -13.32 12.84
N GLU A 122 13.21 -12.49 13.27
CA GLU A 122 12.83 -12.32 14.67
C GLU A 122 12.21 -13.60 15.24
N LEU A 123 11.28 -14.23 14.52
CA LEU A 123 10.67 -15.51 14.94
C LEU A 123 11.70 -16.64 15.01
N ALA A 124 12.58 -16.76 14.00
CA ALA A 124 13.62 -17.79 13.99
C ALA A 124 14.63 -17.60 15.14
N SER A 125 15.02 -16.35 15.41
CA SER A 125 15.91 -16.00 16.51
C SER A 125 15.27 -16.29 17.86
N GLY A 126 14.01 -15.94 18.05
CA GLY A 126 13.22 -16.23 19.24
C GLY A 126 13.08 -17.73 19.48
N ALA A 127 12.76 -18.51 18.44
CA ALA A 127 12.66 -19.97 18.53
C ALA A 127 13.98 -20.63 18.92
N ALA A 128 15.10 -20.19 18.32
CA ALA A 128 16.42 -20.71 18.65
C ALA A 128 16.82 -20.36 20.09
N ALA A 129 16.58 -19.15 20.53
CA ALA A 129 16.90 -18.73 21.90
C ALA A 129 16.01 -19.43 22.92
N ARG A 130 14.71 -19.65 22.63
CA ARG A 130 13.78 -20.43 23.45
C ARG A 130 14.28 -21.87 23.64
N THR A 131 14.69 -22.53 22.56
CA THR A 131 15.25 -23.88 22.60
C THR A 131 16.51 -23.92 23.46
N ALA A 132 17.40 -22.94 23.36
CA ALA A 132 18.59 -22.86 24.16
C ALA A 132 18.33 -22.63 25.66
N LEU A 133 17.31 -21.86 26.01
CA LEU A 133 16.87 -21.64 27.40
C LEU A 133 16.26 -22.91 28.00
N TYR A 134 15.43 -23.64 27.25
CA TYR A 134 14.90 -24.92 27.70
C TYR A 134 16.01 -25.97 27.93
N ALA A 135 16.99 -26.01 27.05
CA ALA A 135 18.15 -26.89 27.25
C ALA A 135 18.94 -26.58 28.55
N LYS A 136 18.82 -25.34 29.06
CA LYS A 136 19.40 -24.91 30.35
C LYS A 136 18.43 -25.08 31.52
N GLY A 137 17.28 -25.70 31.33
CA GLY A 137 16.30 -25.97 32.39
C GLY A 137 15.34 -24.80 32.72
N ALA A 138 15.27 -23.77 31.88
CA ALA A 138 14.34 -22.69 32.09
C ALA A 138 12.90 -23.17 31.87
N THR A 139 11.96 -22.67 32.69
CA THR A 139 10.53 -22.88 32.46
C THR A 139 10.04 -21.98 31.33
N GLU A 140 8.83 -22.27 30.82
CA GLU A 140 8.24 -21.47 29.74
C GLU A 140 8.12 -19.98 30.10
N ASP A 141 7.61 -19.68 31.30
CA ASP A 141 7.44 -18.32 31.79
C ASP A 141 8.80 -17.59 31.91
N GLN A 142 9.82 -18.28 32.40
CA GLN A 142 11.16 -17.72 32.49
C GLN A 142 11.76 -17.46 31.10
N ALA A 143 11.58 -18.38 30.16
CA ALA A 143 12.05 -18.21 28.79
C ALA A 143 11.33 -17.05 28.10
N MET A 144 10.02 -16.95 28.24
CA MET A 144 9.24 -15.85 27.67
C MET A 144 9.59 -14.50 28.30
N ALA A 145 9.74 -14.42 29.62
CA ALA A 145 10.14 -13.20 30.29
C ALA A 145 11.55 -12.72 29.88
N PHE A 146 12.44 -13.65 29.55
CA PHE A 146 13.79 -13.34 29.07
C PHE A 146 13.81 -12.90 27.61
N LEU A 147 13.04 -13.59 26.74
CA LEU A 147 12.99 -13.32 25.31
C LEU A 147 12.19 -12.06 24.97
N GLN A 148 11.17 -11.80 25.75
CA GLN A 148 10.23 -10.71 25.53
C GLN A 148 9.89 -9.98 26.83
N PRO A 149 10.91 -9.29 27.45
CA PRO A 149 10.74 -8.66 28.75
C PRO A 149 9.70 -7.53 28.74
N ILE A 150 9.40 -6.99 27.58
CA ILE A 150 8.37 -5.97 27.38
C ILE A 150 7.45 -6.47 26.27
N VAL A 151 6.20 -6.71 26.58
CA VAL A 151 5.15 -7.02 25.60
C VAL A 151 4.53 -5.70 25.14
N ILE A 152 4.55 -5.47 23.84
CA ILE A 152 3.87 -4.32 23.25
C ILE A 152 2.43 -4.73 22.97
N ASP A 153 1.51 -4.18 23.74
CA ASP A 153 0.08 -4.32 23.49
C ASP A 153 -0.37 -3.21 22.55
N THR A 154 -0.73 -3.57 21.33
CA THR A 154 -1.09 -2.62 20.28
C THR A 154 -2.58 -2.64 20.03
N HIS A 155 -3.21 -1.47 20.19
CA HIS A 155 -4.63 -1.27 19.89
C HIS A 155 -4.77 -0.34 18.68
N PRO A 156 -4.63 -0.86 17.44
CA PRO A 156 -4.77 -0.02 16.25
C PRO A 156 -6.22 0.48 16.13
N LEU A 157 -6.38 1.79 16.02
CA LEU A 157 -7.66 2.45 15.85
C LEU A 157 -7.93 2.66 14.35
N ASN A 158 -9.19 2.50 13.94
CA ASN A 158 -9.74 2.84 12.62
C ASN A 158 -9.35 1.93 11.44
N ASN A 159 -8.15 1.40 11.37
CA ASN A 159 -7.72 0.50 10.31
C ASN A 159 -6.82 -0.60 10.90
N PRO A 160 -7.37 -1.50 11.74
CA PRO A 160 -6.60 -2.53 12.44
C PRO A 160 -5.91 -3.51 11.47
N TRP A 161 -6.48 -3.72 10.31
CA TRP A 161 -5.95 -4.62 9.28
C TRP A 161 -4.92 -3.97 8.37
N LEU A 162 -4.57 -2.69 8.61
CA LEU A 162 -3.69 -1.89 7.75
C LEU A 162 -4.10 -1.97 6.28
N ASN A 163 -5.42 -1.97 6.02
CA ASN A 163 -5.96 -2.04 4.68
C ASN A 163 -5.56 -0.78 3.90
N TYR A 164 -4.78 -0.99 2.85
CA TYR A 164 -4.25 0.09 2.04
C TYR A 164 -5.34 0.77 1.20
N SER A 165 -6.43 0.05 0.89
CA SER A 165 -7.59 0.61 0.21
C SER A 165 -8.22 1.76 1.01
N VAL A 166 -8.37 1.61 2.33
CA VAL A 166 -8.91 2.67 3.20
C VAL A 166 -8.06 3.94 3.12
N TYR A 167 -6.73 3.79 3.13
CA TYR A 167 -5.81 4.92 3.02
C TYR A 167 -5.85 5.58 1.64
N LEU A 168 -5.77 4.78 0.56
CA LEU A 168 -5.75 5.27 -0.81
C LEU A 168 -7.06 5.95 -1.21
N CYS A 169 -8.20 5.31 -0.94
CA CYS A 169 -9.49 5.87 -1.29
C CYS A 169 -9.71 7.23 -0.62
N ASN A 170 -9.41 7.33 0.68
CA ASN A 170 -9.57 8.60 1.40
C ASN A 170 -8.63 9.71 0.94
N THR A 171 -7.52 9.38 0.28
CA THR A 171 -6.52 10.37 -0.16
C THR A 171 -6.63 10.67 -1.65
N PHE A 172 -6.63 9.64 -2.50
CA PHE A 172 -6.55 9.81 -3.95
C PHE A 172 -7.87 10.24 -4.59
N ALA A 173 -8.99 9.68 -4.17
CA ALA A 173 -10.26 9.99 -4.84
C ALA A 173 -10.71 11.45 -4.62
N PRO A 174 -10.62 12.03 -3.41
CA PRO A 174 -10.84 13.47 -3.24
C PRO A 174 -9.84 14.33 -4.02
N GLY A 175 -8.57 13.89 -4.10
CA GLY A 175 -7.55 14.57 -4.88
C GLY A 175 -7.86 14.61 -6.37
N VAL A 176 -8.33 13.51 -6.94
CA VAL A 176 -8.76 13.45 -8.35
C VAL A 176 -10.01 14.30 -8.57
N LEU A 177 -10.98 14.26 -7.64
CA LEU A 177 -12.18 15.11 -7.72
C LEU A 177 -11.79 16.59 -7.74
N MET A 178 -10.90 17.00 -6.84
CA MET A 178 -10.36 18.38 -6.79
C MET A 178 -9.69 18.78 -8.11
N LEU A 179 -8.89 17.90 -8.69
CA LEU A 179 -8.26 18.12 -10.00
C LEU A 179 -9.30 18.32 -11.11
N LEU A 180 -10.34 17.49 -11.14
CA LEU A 180 -11.45 17.61 -12.10
C LEU A 180 -12.21 18.93 -11.92
N ILE A 181 -12.45 19.35 -10.68
CA ILE A 181 -13.08 20.65 -10.38
C ILE A 181 -12.24 21.79 -10.97
N PHE A 182 -10.94 21.82 -10.72
CA PHE A 182 -10.06 22.84 -11.29
C PHE A 182 -10.05 22.81 -12.80
N MET A 183 -9.92 21.63 -13.40
CA MET A 183 -9.87 21.48 -14.85
C MET A 183 -11.16 21.95 -15.52
N VAL A 184 -12.33 21.57 -15.01
CA VAL A 184 -13.62 21.98 -15.54
C VAL A 184 -13.85 23.47 -15.34
N THR A 185 -13.48 24.02 -14.19
CA THR A 185 -13.61 25.44 -13.89
C THR A 185 -12.76 26.29 -14.85
N VAL A 186 -11.49 25.96 -15.00
CA VAL A 186 -10.59 26.68 -15.92
C VAL A 186 -11.06 26.54 -17.36
N TYR A 187 -11.45 25.34 -17.77
CA TYR A 187 -11.96 25.09 -19.12
C TYR A 187 -13.22 25.91 -19.41
N SER A 188 -14.17 25.95 -18.46
CA SER A 188 -15.43 26.66 -18.64
C SER A 188 -15.29 28.16 -18.87
N ILE A 189 -14.30 28.77 -18.21
CA ILE A 189 -13.96 30.18 -18.39
C ILE A 189 -13.10 30.37 -19.64
N GLY A 190 -12.15 29.47 -19.86
CA GLY A 190 -11.22 29.54 -20.99
C GLY A 190 -11.90 29.43 -22.36
N VAL A 191 -12.99 28.68 -22.46
CA VAL A 191 -13.80 28.56 -23.68
C VAL A 191 -14.40 29.91 -24.09
N GLU A 192 -14.90 30.72 -23.14
CA GLU A 192 -15.46 32.04 -23.43
C GLU A 192 -14.41 33.00 -24.01
N ILE A 193 -13.17 32.88 -23.53
CA ILE A 193 -12.06 33.69 -24.05
C ILE A 193 -11.64 33.19 -25.43
N LYS A 194 -11.53 31.87 -25.59
CA LYS A 194 -11.11 31.23 -26.84
C LYS A 194 -12.07 31.50 -27.99
N ASP A 195 -13.38 31.37 -27.73
CA ASP A 195 -14.43 31.51 -28.72
C ASP A 195 -14.88 32.98 -28.88
N ARG A 196 -14.24 33.90 -28.14
CA ARG A 196 -14.51 35.37 -28.18
C ARG A 196 -15.93 35.74 -27.71
N THR A 197 -16.58 34.89 -26.92
CA THR A 197 -17.92 35.09 -26.36
C THR A 197 -17.92 35.77 -24.99
N ALA A 198 -16.74 36.07 -24.44
CA ALA A 198 -16.57 36.68 -23.11
C ALA A 198 -17.37 37.98 -22.91
N ARG A 199 -17.53 38.79 -23.96
CA ARG A 199 -18.31 40.04 -23.88
C ARG A 199 -19.81 39.77 -23.78
N GLU A 200 -20.33 38.82 -24.52
CA GLU A 200 -21.74 38.40 -24.48
C GLU A 200 -22.07 37.76 -23.12
N TRP A 201 -21.16 36.92 -22.63
CA TRP A 201 -21.28 36.31 -21.32
C TRP A 201 -21.29 37.36 -20.18
N LEU A 202 -20.45 38.38 -20.23
CA LEU A 202 -20.46 39.51 -19.29
C LEU A 202 -21.77 40.32 -19.39
N HIS A 203 -22.26 40.53 -20.60
CA HIS A 203 -23.50 41.28 -20.81
C HIS A 203 -24.71 40.57 -20.21
N MET A 204 -24.80 39.21 -20.32
CA MET A 204 -25.84 38.42 -19.65
C MET A 204 -25.81 38.58 -18.14
N GLY A 205 -24.65 38.83 -17.53
CA GLY A 205 -24.49 39.11 -16.11
C GLY A 205 -24.61 40.61 -15.73
N ASN A 206 -25.29 41.39 -16.53
CA ASN A 206 -25.47 42.84 -16.31
C ASN A 206 -24.14 43.59 -16.21
N ASN A 207 -23.14 43.20 -16.99
CA ASN A 207 -21.76 43.68 -16.98
C ASN A 207 -21.03 43.49 -15.64
N SER A 208 -21.54 42.66 -14.75
CA SER A 208 -20.88 42.30 -13.49
C SER A 208 -20.17 40.97 -13.62
N ILE A 209 -18.86 40.97 -13.43
CA ILE A 209 -18.03 39.77 -13.50
C ILE A 209 -18.43 38.74 -12.42
N TRP A 210 -18.84 39.21 -11.25
CA TRP A 210 -19.24 38.35 -10.14
C TRP A 210 -20.53 37.60 -10.43
N ILE A 211 -21.53 38.29 -11.03
CA ILE A 211 -22.80 37.65 -11.42
C ILE A 211 -22.57 36.64 -12.52
N SER A 212 -21.78 37.01 -13.54
CA SER A 212 -21.45 36.11 -14.65
C SER A 212 -20.69 34.85 -14.19
N LEU A 213 -19.70 35.04 -13.31
CA LEU A 213 -18.96 33.91 -12.72
C LEU A 213 -19.87 33.03 -11.85
N ALA A 214 -20.65 33.64 -10.96
CA ALA A 214 -21.55 32.88 -10.10
C ALA A 214 -22.56 32.08 -10.93
N GLY A 215 -23.19 32.69 -11.93
CA GLY A 215 -24.13 32.01 -12.82
C GLY A 215 -23.52 30.83 -13.57
N LYS A 216 -22.24 30.91 -13.93
CA LYS A 216 -21.54 29.84 -14.64
C LYS A 216 -20.99 28.75 -13.74
N LEU A 217 -20.44 29.12 -12.58
CA LEU A 217 -19.80 28.17 -11.67
C LEU A 217 -20.77 27.48 -10.71
N LEU A 218 -21.89 28.11 -10.36
CA LEU A 218 -22.86 27.56 -9.41
C LEU A 218 -23.42 26.20 -9.85
N PRO A 219 -23.81 25.98 -11.11
CA PRO A 219 -24.23 24.65 -11.58
C PRO A 219 -23.12 23.61 -11.46
N HIS A 220 -21.86 23.97 -11.79
CA HIS A 220 -20.72 23.08 -11.65
C HIS A 220 -20.49 22.71 -10.18
N THR A 221 -20.54 23.70 -9.29
CA THR A 221 -20.38 23.49 -7.84
C THR A 221 -21.48 22.56 -7.31
N ALA A 222 -22.72 22.75 -7.73
CA ALA A 222 -23.83 21.89 -7.31
C ALA A 222 -23.62 20.42 -7.73
N ILE A 223 -23.18 20.18 -8.98
CA ILE A 223 -22.93 18.82 -9.48
C ILE A 223 -21.75 18.20 -8.72
N PHE A 224 -20.62 18.88 -8.56
CA PHE A 224 -19.48 18.34 -7.84
C PHE A 224 -19.77 18.14 -6.35
N PHE A 225 -20.59 18.98 -5.74
CA PHE A 225 -21.06 18.79 -4.37
C PHE A 225 -21.90 17.52 -4.23
N LEU A 226 -22.81 17.27 -5.17
CA LEU A 226 -23.58 16.02 -5.21
C LEU A 226 -22.67 14.80 -5.42
N MET A 227 -21.64 14.91 -6.26
CA MET A 227 -20.66 13.85 -6.45
C MET A 227 -19.83 13.60 -5.18
N GLY A 228 -19.49 14.63 -4.43
CA GLY A 228 -18.84 14.52 -3.11
C GLY A 228 -19.72 13.81 -2.09
N ILE A 229 -21.02 14.16 -2.02
CA ILE A 229 -21.97 13.46 -1.16
C ILE A 229 -22.08 11.98 -1.56
N LEU A 230 -22.25 11.71 -2.85
CA LEU A 230 -22.36 10.35 -3.36
C LEU A 230 -21.12 9.52 -3.03
N TYR A 231 -19.94 10.11 -3.13
CA TYR A 231 -18.68 9.48 -2.74
C TYR A 231 -18.65 9.12 -1.24
N ASN A 232 -19.02 10.05 -0.38
CA ASN A 232 -19.09 9.80 1.05
C ASN A 232 -20.11 8.71 1.40
N VAL A 233 -21.28 8.73 0.79
CA VAL A 233 -22.30 7.66 0.97
C VAL A 233 -21.77 6.31 0.49
N TYR A 234 -21.07 6.29 -0.63
CA TYR A 234 -20.47 5.06 -1.16
C TYR A 234 -19.38 4.49 -0.23
N LEU A 235 -18.43 5.30 0.23
CA LEU A 235 -17.36 4.82 1.11
C LEU A 235 -17.87 4.42 2.50
N TYR A 236 -18.60 5.31 3.14
CA TYR A 236 -18.96 5.13 4.55
C TYR A 236 -20.31 4.40 4.74
N GLY A 237 -21.23 4.53 3.78
CA GLY A 237 -22.52 3.85 3.82
C GLY A 237 -22.47 2.44 3.22
N PHE A 238 -21.84 2.27 2.06
CA PHE A 238 -21.83 0.99 1.35
C PHE A 238 -20.60 0.13 1.67
N LEU A 239 -19.40 0.71 1.62
CA LEU A 239 -18.15 -0.01 1.91
C LEU A 239 -17.81 -0.08 3.41
N HIS A 240 -18.57 0.60 4.26
CA HIS A 240 -18.39 0.61 5.71
C HIS A 240 -16.97 1.01 6.16
N PHE A 241 -16.35 1.95 5.47
CA PHE A 241 -15.05 2.47 5.88
C PHE A 241 -15.14 3.13 7.26
N PRO A 242 -14.09 3.05 8.09
CA PRO A 242 -14.09 3.65 9.42
C PRO A 242 -14.22 5.18 9.34
N CYS A 243 -15.22 5.73 10.02
CA CYS A 243 -15.48 7.17 10.09
C CYS A 243 -15.74 7.57 11.55
N ASN A 244 -14.72 8.08 12.24
CA ASN A 244 -14.82 8.39 13.66
C ASN A 244 -15.51 9.71 13.97
N ASN A 245 -15.40 10.69 13.07
CA ASN A 245 -15.90 12.05 13.33
C ASN A 245 -17.24 12.35 12.62
N GLY A 246 -17.87 11.34 12.04
CA GLY A 246 -19.07 11.51 11.24
C GLY A 246 -18.79 12.05 9.83
N ILE A 247 -19.81 12.02 8.97
CA ILE A 247 -19.68 12.40 7.56
C ILE A 247 -19.67 13.93 7.38
N LEU A 248 -20.29 14.66 8.31
CA LEU A 248 -20.50 16.11 8.17
C LEU A 248 -19.20 16.95 8.07
N PRO A 249 -18.09 16.65 8.78
CA PRO A 249 -16.84 17.38 8.62
C PRO A 249 -16.10 17.10 7.30
N MET A 250 -16.55 16.10 6.51
CA MET A 250 -15.92 15.67 5.25
C MET A 250 -16.63 16.24 4.01
N LEU A 251 -17.75 16.91 4.18
CA LEU A 251 -18.51 17.63 3.16
C LEU A 251 -18.15 19.09 3.08
#